data_e526c1773d416431104c612c477d6ba2
#
_entry.id   e526c1773d416431104c612c477d6ba2
#
_cell.length_a   1.000
_cell.length_b   1.000
_cell.length_c   1.000
_cell.angle_alpha   90.00
_cell.angle_beta   90.00
_cell.angle_gamma   90.00
#
_symmetry.space_group_name_H-M   'P 1'
#
loop_
_entity.id
_entity.type
_entity.pdbx_description
1 polymer ?
#
loop_
_entity_poly.entity_id
_entity_poly.type
_entity_poly.pdbx_seq_one_letter_code
_entity_poly.pdbx_strand_id
1 'polypeptide(L)'
;IRLATPNKCKPYYSGKVVGVGESIGTVYALLGEGIIPSMQCVDIFLENMHDFKAYEKAVEEHYKVYAKVFNFVHAKIQKNFSFLKALPDFIAIFLYMKKNEDRFGMHIKVSDLLKVAKA
;
A
#
# COMPACT_ATOMS: atom_id res chain seq x y z
N ILE A 1 15.85 -3.88 -0.84
CA ILE A 1 14.41 -3.95 -0.48
C ILE A 1 13.63 -4.17 -1.76
N ARG A 2 12.81 -5.20 -1.79
CA ARG A 2 11.92 -5.45 -2.92
C ARG A 2 10.60 -4.71 -2.70
N LEU A 3 10.27 -3.79 -3.59
CA LEU A 3 8.97 -3.14 -3.56
C LEU A 3 7.88 -4.13 -3.97
N ALA A 4 6.82 -4.19 -3.19
CA ALA A 4 5.65 -5.04 -3.42
C ALA A 4 4.36 -4.29 -3.05
N THR A 5 3.24 -4.82 -3.50
CA THR A 5 1.89 -4.36 -3.15
C THR A 5 0.92 -5.52 -3.35
N PRO A 6 -0.14 -5.66 -2.53
CA PRO A 6 -1.01 -6.83 -2.57
C PRO A 6 -1.59 -7.13 -3.96
N ASN A 7 -2.05 -6.14 -4.69
CA ASN A 7 -2.62 -6.35 -6.03
C ASN A 7 -1.64 -6.92 -7.07
N LYS A 8 -0.33 -6.94 -6.78
CA LYS A 8 0.72 -7.56 -7.61
C LYS A 8 1.16 -8.93 -7.10
N CYS A 9 0.66 -9.36 -5.95
CA CYS A 9 1.06 -10.60 -5.26
C CYS A 9 -0.02 -11.68 -5.25
N LYS A 10 -1.05 -11.54 -6.07
CA LYS A 10 -2.10 -12.56 -6.20
C LYS A 10 -1.61 -13.85 -6.85
N PRO A 11 -2.21 -14.99 -6.52
CA PRO A 11 -3.28 -15.20 -5.52
C PRO A 11 -2.74 -15.17 -4.09
N TYR A 12 -3.58 -14.76 -3.11
CA TYR A 12 -3.16 -14.73 -1.70
C TYR A 12 -3.30 -16.08 -1.01
N TYR A 13 -3.97 -17.05 -1.64
CA TYR A 13 -4.09 -18.39 -1.14
C TYR A 13 -4.03 -19.44 -2.26
N SER A 14 -3.64 -20.65 -1.90
CA SER A 14 -3.66 -21.80 -2.78
C SER A 14 -3.97 -23.04 -1.95
N GLY A 15 -5.10 -23.71 -2.23
CA GLY A 15 -5.57 -24.81 -1.42
C GLY A 15 -5.78 -24.41 0.05
N LYS A 16 -5.00 -25.01 0.96
CA LYS A 16 -5.04 -24.72 2.40
C LYS A 16 -3.92 -23.75 2.86
N VAL A 17 -3.13 -23.25 1.95
CA VAL A 17 -2.02 -22.31 2.25
C VAL A 17 -2.48 -20.90 1.98
N VAL A 18 -2.29 -20.01 2.94
CA VAL A 18 -2.67 -18.59 2.87
C VAL A 18 -1.44 -17.72 3.13
N GLY A 19 -1.20 -16.76 2.26
CA GLY A 19 -0.22 -15.70 2.47
C GLY A 19 -0.81 -14.57 3.30
N VAL A 20 -0.05 -14.06 4.26
CA VAL A 20 -0.44 -12.97 5.15
C VAL A 20 0.72 -11.99 5.31
N GLY A 21 0.42 -10.70 5.42
CA GLY A 21 1.41 -9.67 5.67
C GLY A 21 2.37 -9.47 4.50
N GLU A 22 3.65 -9.34 4.79
CA GLU A 22 4.67 -9.03 3.78
C GLU A 22 4.75 -10.09 2.66
N SER A 23 4.38 -11.34 2.95
CA SER A 23 4.35 -12.41 1.94
C SER A 23 3.41 -12.12 0.76
N ILE A 24 2.39 -11.29 0.99
CA ILE A 24 1.47 -10.78 -0.03
C ILE A 24 1.66 -9.29 -0.33
N GLY A 25 2.78 -8.71 0.07
CA GLY A 25 3.18 -7.36 -0.30
C GLY A 25 2.53 -6.23 0.49
N THR A 26 2.12 -6.44 1.75
CA THR A 26 1.53 -5.40 2.60
C THR A 26 2.58 -4.42 3.13
N VAL A 27 3.34 -3.81 2.24
CA VAL A 27 4.37 -2.81 2.57
C VAL A 27 3.97 -1.46 1.99
N TYR A 28 4.00 -0.42 2.83
CA TYR A 28 3.79 0.94 2.36
C TYR A 28 5.05 1.46 1.66
N ALA A 29 5.07 1.40 0.34
CA ALA A 29 6.26 1.55 -0.48
C ALA A 29 6.98 2.89 -0.33
N LEU A 30 6.27 3.98 0.00
CA LEU A 30 6.86 5.31 0.14
C LEU A 30 7.79 5.43 1.35
N LEU A 31 7.47 4.75 2.45
CA LEU A 31 8.21 4.81 3.72
C LEU A 31 8.92 3.48 4.05
N GLY A 32 8.67 2.43 3.28
CA GLY A 32 9.16 1.09 3.58
C GLY A 32 8.54 0.47 4.84
N GLU A 33 7.37 0.96 5.26
CA GLU A 33 6.68 0.48 6.45
C GLU A 33 5.93 -0.81 6.14
N GLY A 34 6.25 -1.88 6.86
CA GLY A 34 5.62 -3.19 6.68
C GLY A 34 5.06 -3.81 7.96
N ILE A 35 5.53 -3.40 9.15
CA ILE A 35 5.15 -4.03 10.42
C ILE A 35 3.65 -3.82 10.71
N ILE A 36 3.20 -2.58 10.81
CA ILE A 36 1.79 -2.27 11.11
C ILE A 36 0.86 -2.78 10.00
N PRO A 37 1.14 -2.58 8.69
CA PRO A 37 0.33 -3.19 7.65
C PRO A 37 0.24 -4.71 7.75
N SER A 38 1.33 -5.39 8.08
CA SER A 38 1.31 -6.84 8.24
C SER A 38 0.45 -7.28 9.42
N MET A 39 0.48 -6.56 10.54
CA MET A 39 -0.41 -6.82 11.68
C MET A 39 -1.88 -6.60 11.30
N GLN A 40 -2.21 -5.52 10.62
CA GLN A 40 -3.57 -5.26 10.11
C GLN A 40 -4.03 -6.37 9.15
N CYS A 41 -3.11 -6.90 8.34
CA CYS A 41 -3.41 -8.02 7.46
C CYS A 41 -3.74 -9.30 8.24
N VAL A 42 -3.08 -9.54 9.37
CA VAL A 42 -3.43 -10.65 10.28
C VAL A 42 -4.85 -10.48 10.82
N ASP A 43 -5.22 -9.29 11.26
CA ASP A 43 -6.58 -9.01 11.75
C ASP A 43 -7.62 -9.30 10.65
N ILE A 44 -7.38 -8.81 9.42
CA ILE A 44 -8.25 -9.08 8.27
C ILE A 44 -8.35 -10.59 7.99
N PHE A 45 -7.23 -11.32 8.12
CA PHE A 45 -7.25 -12.77 7.95
C PHE A 45 -8.08 -13.47 9.01
N LEU A 46 -7.91 -13.12 10.29
CA LEU A 46 -8.66 -13.72 11.39
C LEU A 46 -10.17 -13.47 11.27
N GLU A 47 -10.58 -12.30 10.80
CA GLU A 47 -11.99 -11.98 10.54
C GLU A 47 -12.59 -12.80 9.38
N ASN A 48 -11.76 -13.26 8.43
CA ASN A 48 -12.19 -13.92 7.20
C ASN A 48 -11.61 -15.34 7.03
N MET A 49 -11.08 -15.95 8.09
CA MET A 49 -10.38 -17.24 8.03
C MET A 49 -11.25 -18.42 7.52
N HIS A 50 -12.55 -18.28 7.51
CA HIS A 50 -13.51 -19.29 7.03
C HIS A 50 -13.84 -19.14 5.54
N ASP A 51 -13.50 -18.01 4.92
CA ASP A 51 -13.73 -17.71 3.50
C ASP A 51 -12.55 -16.96 2.90
N PHE A 52 -11.67 -17.67 2.21
CA PHE A 52 -10.47 -17.08 1.63
C PHE A 52 -10.76 -16.12 0.47
N LYS A 53 -11.92 -16.22 -0.21
CA LYS A 53 -12.36 -15.24 -1.19
C LYS A 53 -12.76 -13.93 -0.52
N ALA A 54 -13.45 -14.01 0.62
CA ALA A 54 -13.76 -12.84 1.43
C ALA A 54 -12.49 -12.19 1.97
N TYR A 55 -11.52 -12.98 2.44
CA TYR A 55 -10.21 -12.50 2.84
C TYR A 55 -9.49 -11.74 1.72
N GLU A 56 -9.40 -12.32 0.52
CA GLU A 56 -8.75 -11.69 -0.63
C GLU A 56 -9.40 -10.35 -0.97
N LYS A 57 -10.74 -10.29 -1.00
CA LYS A 57 -11.49 -9.05 -1.25
C LYS A 57 -11.26 -7.99 -0.17
N ALA A 58 -11.24 -8.39 1.10
CA ALA A 58 -11.00 -7.49 2.23
C ALA A 58 -9.59 -6.89 2.18
N VAL A 59 -8.58 -7.70 1.86
CA VAL A 59 -7.21 -7.25 1.65
C VAL A 59 -7.12 -6.24 0.50
N GLU A 60 -7.74 -6.53 -0.64
CA GLU A 60 -7.75 -5.61 -1.79
C GLU A 60 -8.34 -4.25 -1.45
N GLU A 61 -9.46 -4.23 -0.76
CA GLU A 61 -10.12 -2.99 -0.39
C GLU A 61 -9.31 -2.21 0.64
N HIS A 62 -8.78 -2.89 1.67
CA HIS A 62 -7.99 -2.24 2.72
C HIS A 62 -6.69 -1.62 2.18
N TYR A 63 -5.98 -2.33 1.30
CA TYR A 63 -4.70 -1.89 0.74
C TYR A 63 -4.81 -1.20 -0.64
N LYS A 64 -5.98 -0.79 -1.04
CA LYS A 64 -6.24 -0.15 -2.33
C LYS A 64 -5.32 1.05 -2.61
N VAL A 65 -5.06 1.88 -1.60
CA VAL A 65 -4.15 3.02 -1.73
C VAL A 65 -2.69 2.60 -1.91
N TYR A 66 -2.29 1.43 -1.40
CA TYR A 66 -0.92 0.91 -1.52
C TYR A 66 -0.52 0.66 -2.97
N ALA A 67 -1.47 0.23 -3.81
CA ALA A 67 -1.24 0.10 -5.24
C ALA A 67 -0.89 1.45 -5.90
N LYS A 68 -1.57 2.52 -5.49
CA LYS A 68 -1.29 3.88 -5.98
C LYS A 68 0.08 4.37 -5.53
N VAL A 69 0.43 4.14 -4.26
CA VAL A 69 1.75 4.45 -3.71
C VAL A 69 2.84 3.67 -4.46
N PHE A 70 2.64 2.38 -4.67
CA PHE A 70 3.56 1.54 -5.42
C PHE A 70 3.78 2.07 -6.84
N ASN A 71 2.71 2.36 -7.57
CA ASN A 71 2.79 2.88 -8.93
C ASN A 71 3.53 4.23 -8.98
N PHE A 72 3.26 5.11 -8.01
CA PHE A 72 3.94 6.40 -7.88
C PHE A 72 5.44 6.21 -7.67
N VAL A 73 5.85 5.41 -6.69
CA VAL A 73 7.27 5.14 -6.39
C VAL A 73 7.96 4.44 -7.57
N HIS A 74 7.29 3.45 -8.17
CA HIS A 74 7.81 2.70 -9.31
C HIS A 74 8.03 3.61 -10.54
N ALA A 75 7.07 4.50 -10.85
CA ALA A 75 7.22 5.46 -11.94
C ALA A 75 8.40 6.42 -11.73
N LYS A 76 8.64 6.82 -10.47
CA LYS A 76 9.82 7.65 -10.11
C LYS A 76 11.13 6.89 -10.34
N ILE A 77 11.22 5.65 -9.87
CA ILE A 77 12.42 4.80 -10.05
C ILE A 77 12.70 4.56 -11.52
N GLN A 78 11.67 4.30 -12.32
CA GLN A 78 11.80 4.05 -13.77
C GLN A 78 12.02 5.32 -14.60
N LYS A 79 12.08 6.50 -13.96
CA LYS A 79 12.20 7.81 -14.65
C LYS A 79 11.07 8.10 -15.66
N ASN A 80 9.94 7.41 -15.54
CA ASN A 80 8.74 7.56 -16.39
C ASN A 80 7.64 8.38 -15.70
N PHE A 81 8.03 9.24 -14.77
CA PHE A 81 7.10 10.01 -13.96
C PHE A 81 6.50 11.18 -14.77
N SER A 82 5.17 11.23 -14.84
CA SER A 82 4.41 12.38 -15.36
C SER A 82 3.49 12.92 -14.28
N PHE A 83 3.72 14.16 -13.85
CA PHE A 83 2.96 14.78 -12.76
C PHE A 83 1.46 14.84 -13.06
N LEU A 84 1.08 15.21 -14.28
CA LEU A 84 -0.33 15.32 -14.68
C LEU A 84 -1.05 13.97 -14.61
N LYS A 85 -0.39 12.88 -15.02
CA LYS A 85 -0.95 11.53 -14.97
C LYS A 85 -1.01 10.99 -13.53
N ALA A 86 -0.09 11.41 -12.68
CA ALA A 86 0.02 10.97 -11.29
C ALA A 86 -0.88 11.76 -10.32
N LEU A 87 -1.47 12.87 -10.75
CA LEU A 87 -2.21 13.79 -9.87
C LEU A 87 -3.35 13.12 -9.08
N PRO A 88 -4.22 12.26 -9.66
CA PRO A 88 -5.26 11.57 -8.89
C PRO A 88 -4.70 10.64 -7.82
N ASP A 89 -3.62 9.92 -8.13
CA ASP A 89 -2.96 9.03 -7.17
C ASP A 89 -2.25 9.83 -6.09
N PHE A 90 -1.64 10.95 -6.45
CA PHE A 90 -1.02 11.89 -5.52
C PHE A 90 -2.01 12.42 -4.48
N ILE A 91 -3.21 12.83 -4.91
CA ILE A 91 -4.27 13.28 -4.00
C ILE A 91 -4.67 12.15 -3.04
N ALA A 92 -4.89 10.93 -3.55
CA ALA A 92 -5.25 9.79 -2.73
C ALA A 92 -4.17 9.43 -1.71
N ILE A 93 -2.90 9.49 -2.12
CA ILE A 93 -1.73 9.26 -1.24
C ILE A 93 -1.69 10.33 -0.14
N PHE A 94 -1.86 11.60 -0.52
CA PHE A 94 -1.88 12.71 0.45
C PHE A 94 -2.97 12.54 1.50
N LEU A 95 -4.20 12.27 1.07
CA LEU A 95 -5.32 12.07 1.99
C LEU A 95 -5.11 10.87 2.92
N TYR A 96 -4.55 9.79 2.40
CA TYR A 96 -4.22 8.61 3.20
C TYR A 96 -3.14 8.93 4.24
N MET A 97 -2.06 9.59 3.84
CA MET A 97 -0.99 9.98 4.76
C MET A 97 -1.47 10.98 5.82
N LYS A 98 -2.28 11.95 5.41
CA LYS A 98 -2.89 12.93 6.31
C LYS A 98 -3.77 12.28 7.37
N LYS A 99 -4.56 11.28 6.99
CA LYS A 99 -5.40 10.50 7.91
C LYS A 99 -4.57 9.67 8.91
N ASN A 100 -3.33 9.33 8.56
CA ASN A 100 -2.46 8.46 9.34
C ASN A 100 -1.23 9.19 9.92
N GLU A 101 -1.29 10.51 10.10
CA GLU A 101 -0.18 11.32 10.62
C GLU A 101 0.37 10.79 11.95
N ASP A 102 -0.53 10.44 12.88
CA ASP A 102 -0.14 9.89 14.19
C ASP A 102 0.61 8.56 14.05
N ARG A 103 0.15 7.70 13.15
CA ARG A 103 0.79 6.41 12.85
C ARG A 103 2.20 6.60 12.28
N PHE A 104 2.38 7.58 11.41
CA PHE A 104 3.67 7.86 10.79
C PHE A 104 4.58 8.73 11.67
N GLY A 105 4.05 9.29 12.76
CA GLY A 105 4.79 10.18 13.66
C GLY A 105 5.25 11.47 12.99
N MET A 106 4.54 11.94 11.98
CA MET A 106 4.92 13.15 11.23
C MET A 106 3.71 13.96 10.78
N HIS A 107 3.86 15.28 10.74
CA HIS A 107 2.88 16.18 10.13
C HIS A 107 3.19 16.38 8.65
N ILE A 108 2.21 16.10 7.80
CA ILE A 108 2.37 16.07 6.36
C ILE A 108 1.72 17.30 5.73
N LYS A 109 2.51 18.09 5.01
CA LYS A 109 2.06 19.25 4.24
C LYS A 109 2.09 18.93 2.75
N VAL A 110 1.19 19.54 2.00
CA VAL A 110 1.17 19.43 0.51
C VAL A 110 2.53 19.78 -0.09
N SER A 111 3.23 20.78 0.50
CA SER A 111 4.57 21.19 0.07
C SER A 111 5.60 20.06 0.15
N ASP A 112 5.48 19.15 1.12
CA ASP A 112 6.44 18.08 1.32
C ASP A 112 6.26 16.99 0.26
N LEU A 113 5.04 16.65 -0.06
CA LEU A 113 4.74 15.73 -1.15
C LEU A 113 5.11 16.31 -2.52
N LEU A 114 4.94 17.61 -2.73
CA LEU A 114 5.38 18.29 -3.96
C LEU A 114 6.90 18.23 -4.11
N LYS A 115 7.67 18.34 -3.02
CA LYS A 115 9.13 18.14 -3.04
C LYS A 115 9.48 16.72 -3.46
N VAL A 116 8.81 15.71 -2.91
CA VAL A 116 9.00 14.29 -3.29
C VAL A 116 8.63 14.07 -4.76
N ALA A 117 7.57 14.70 -5.24
CA ALA A 117 7.16 14.58 -6.64
C ALA A 117 8.18 15.22 -7.60
N LYS A 118 8.81 16.32 -7.21
CA LYS A 118 9.83 17.03 -8.02
C LYS A 118 11.22 16.41 -7.94
N ALA A 119 11.53 15.75 -6.84
CA ALA A 119 12.80 15.05 -6.66
C ALA A 119 12.88 13.82 -7.57
#